data_2767d4e4da1c9e815363b59942120564
#
_entry.id   2767d4e4da1c9e815363b59942120564
#
_cell.length_a   1.000
_cell.length_b   1.000
_cell.length_c   1.000
_cell.angle_alpha   90.00
_cell.angle_beta   90.00
_cell.angle_gamma   90.00
#
_symmetry.space_group_name_H-M   'P 1'
#
loop_
_entity.id
_entity.type
_entity.pdbx_description
1 polymer ?
#
loop_
_entity_poly.entity_id
_entity_poly.type
_entity_poly.pdbx_seq_one_letter_code
_entity_poly.pdbx_strand_id
1 'polypeptide(L)'
;MTGFSATLCSLRNNEWTRILGWPGYRVYRSEINEEAKALRLWVRRKSGERKLVCCGCGRSVSEIAEVCEREIRDLPCFEYRTTVVIELYRLRCPDCGVKTEKVAQLPSKAPFSKRFEDAVGEAGESAAARRVAKQVGLAASTVRSIDLRYLEGRAAEIGWGNWA
;
A
#
# COMPACT_ATOMS: atom_id res chain seq x y z
N MET A 1 -29.56 5.26 14.65
CA MET A 1 -28.09 5.17 14.61
C MET A 1 -27.56 5.64 13.24
N THR A 2 -27.74 6.88 12.93
CA THR A 2 -27.41 7.48 11.62
C THR A 2 -26.30 8.53 11.68
N GLY A 3 -25.52 8.57 12.77
CA GLY A 3 -24.57 9.67 13.03
C GLY A 3 -23.14 9.52 12.50
N PHE A 4 -22.67 8.30 12.23
CA PHE A 4 -21.26 8.09 11.84
C PHE A 4 -20.98 8.18 10.33
N SER A 5 -21.95 7.84 9.50
CA SER A 5 -21.77 7.86 8.03
C SER A 5 -21.63 9.28 7.48
N ALA A 6 -22.40 10.23 8.01
CA ALA A 6 -22.34 11.64 7.59
C ALA A 6 -21.01 12.31 7.93
N THR A 7 -20.30 11.85 8.97
CA THR A 7 -19.03 12.46 9.41
C THR A 7 -17.87 12.12 8.47
N LEU A 8 -17.82 10.89 7.92
CA LEU A 8 -16.77 10.50 6.97
C LEU A 8 -16.89 11.22 5.64
N CYS A 9 -18.09 11.46 5.15
CA CYS A 9 -18.32 12.21 3.90
C CYS A 9 -17.92 13.69 3.99
N SER A 10 -17.79 14.24 5.19
CA SER A 10 -17.42 15.65 5.40
C SER A 10 -15.94 15.89 5.62
N LEU A 11 -15.11 14.83 5.72
CA LEU A 11 -13.67 14.96 5.93
C LEU A 11 -12.97 15.60 4.73
N ARG A 12 -12.09 16.56 5.04
CA ARG A 12 -11.26 17.22 4.03
C ARG A 12 -10.04 16.39 3.69
N ASN A 13 -9.42 16.68 2.55
CA ASN A 13 -8.24 15.95 2.08
C ASN A 13 -7.05 15.97 3.06
N ASN A 14 -6.87 17.04 3.82
CA ASN A 14 -5.81 17.11 4.85
C ASN A 14 -6.11 16.20 6.04
N GLU A 15 -7.37 16.01 6.40
CA GLU A 15 -7.79 15.07 7.44
C GLU A 15 -7.57 13.64 6.98
N TRP A 16 -7.96 13.31 5.74
CA TRP A 16 -7.66 12.04 5.13
C TRP A 16 -6.16 11.76 5.05
N THR A 17 -5.34 12.78 4.76
CA THR A 17 -3.87 12.65 4.75
C THR A 17 -3.34 12.24 6.11
N ARG A 18 -3.89 12.80 7.19
CA ARG A 18 -3.50 12.45 8.57
C ARG A 18 -3.97 11.05 8.95
N ILE A 19 -5.19 10.67 8.58
CA ILE A 19 -5.77 9.35 8.86
C ILE A 19 -5.00 8.26 8.10
N LEU A 20 -4.72 8.48 6.81
CA LEU A 20 -3.95 7.56 5.99
C LEU A 20 -2.54 7.35 6.54
N GLY A 21 -1.89 8.45 6.98
CA GLY A 21 -0.60 8.42 7.65
C GLY A 21 0.56 7.91 6.80
N TRP A 22 0.48 8.02 5.47
CA TRP A 22 1.59 7.65 4.58
C TRP A 22 2.65 8.76 4.55
N PRO A 23 3.86 8.52 5.09
CA PRO A 23 4.90 9.53 5.09
C PRO A 23 5.26 9.99 3.67
N GLY A 24 5.39 11.30 3.48
CA GLY A 24 5.75 11.90 2.19
C GLY A 24 4.62 11.99 1.17
N TYR A 25 3.42 11.51 1.49
CA TYR A 25 2.24 11.55 0.61
C TYR A 25 1.11 12.40 1.19
N ARG A 26 0.28 12.92 0.31
CA ARG A 26 -0.96 13.62 0.68
C ARG A 26 -2.13 13.12 -0.14
N VAL A 27 -3.29 13.06 0.48
CA VAL A 27 -4.56 12.81 -0.21
C VAL A 27 -5.01 14.11 -0.88
N TYR A 28 -5.33 14.05 -2.15
CA TYR A 28 -5.85 15.19 -2.90
C TYR A 28 -7.28 14.98 -3.40
N ARG A 29 -7.78 13.75 -3.33
CA ARG A 29 -9.17 13.40 -3.66
C ARG A 29 -9.59 12.19 -2.83
N SER A 30 -10.86 12.17 -2.42
CA SER A 30 -11.48 11.06 -1.71
C SER A 30 -12.88 10.80 -2.24
N GLU A 31 -13.28 9.54 -2.30
CA GLU A 31 -14.63 9.11 -2.63
C GLU A 31 -15.07 8.01 -1.68
N ILE A 32 -16.31 8.09 -1.21
CA ILE A 32 -16.95 7.09 -0.38
C ILE A 32 -18.17 6.54 -1.11
N ASN A 33 -18.23 5.22 -1.25
CA ASN A 33 -19.42 4.52 -1.70
C ASN A 33 -20.03 3.79 -0.50
N GLU A 34 -21.15 4.32 0.00
CA GLU A 34 -21.80 3.78 1.19
C GLU A 34 -22.48 2.43 0.95
N GLU A 35 -23.02 2.20 -0.24
CA GLU A 35 -23.66 0.94 -0.61
C GLU A 35 -22.64 -0.19 -0.70
N ALA A 36 -21.52 0.06 -1.37
CA ALA A 36 -20.43 -0.92 -1.54
C ALA A 36 -19.49 -0.98 -0.32
N LYS A 37 -19.67 -0.11 0.67
CA LYS A 37 -18.74 0.06 1.80
C LYS A 37 -17.28 0.18 1.32
N ALA A 38 -17.07 1.10 0.39
CA ALA A 38 -15.79 1.32 -0.24
C ALA A 38 -15.33 2.78 -0.06
N LEU A 39 -14.07 2.94 0.32
CA LEU A 39 -13.37 4.21 0.42
C LEU A 39 -12.24 4.21 -0.62
N ARG A 40 -12.16 5.26 -1.41
CA ARG A 40 -11.11 5.45 -2.41
C ARG A 40 -10.38 6.77 -2.16
N LEU A 41 -9.06 6.68 -2.00
CA LEU A 41 -8.19 7.82 -1.71
C LEU A 41 -7.14 7.96 -2.80
N TRP A 42 -7.07 9.14 -3.43
CA TRP A 42 -6.02 9.46 -4.41
C TRP A 42 -4.91 10.21 -3.70
N VAL A 43 -3.69 9.69 -3.82
CA VAL A 43 -2.51 10.23 -3.15
C VAL A 43 -1.41 10.59 -4.13
N ARG A 44 -0.66 11.64 -3.79
CA ARG A 44 0.55 12.05 -4.49
C ARG A 44 1.59 12.54 -3.50
N ARG A 45 2.84 12.64 -3.94
CA ARG A 45 3.92 13.15 -3.10
C ARG A 45 3.63 14.57 -2.62
N LYS A 46 4.05 14.87 -1.40
CA LYS A 46 4.11 16.23 -0.88
C LYS A 46 5.16 17.02 -1.64
N SER A 47 4.94 18.32 -1.82
CA SER A 47 5.91 19.22 -2.45
C SER A 47 7.22 19.23 -1.66
N GLY A 48 8.36 19.12 -2.35
CA GLY A 48 9.69 19.06 -1.73
C GLY A 48 10.22 17.65 -1.42
N GLU A 49 9.38 16.65 -1.33
CA GLU A 49 9.73 15.24 -1.07
C GLU A 49 10.11 14.51 -2.38
N ARG A 50 11.20 14.91 -3.03
CA ARG A 50 11.61 14.36 -4.34
C ARG A 50 12.87 13.50 -4.30
N LYS A 51 12.99 12.64 -3.31
CA LYS A 51 14.02 11.60 -3.35
C LYS A 51 13.47 10.37 -4.08
N LEU A 52 13.65 10.34 -5.41
CA LEU A 52 13.24 9.22 -6.25
C LEU A 52 14.35 8.18 -6.28
N VAL A 53 14.03 6.96 -5.93
CA VAL A 53 14.97 5.84 -5.83
C VAL A 53 14.56 4.74 -6.80
N CYS A 54 15.50 4.25 -7.61
CA CYS A 54 15.26 3.13 -8.51
C CYS A 54 14.98 1.84 -7.72
N CYS A 55 13.92 1.13 -8.06
CA CYS A 55 13.57 -0.13 -7.39
C CYS A 55 14.56 -1.28 -7.71
N GLY A 56 15.34 -1.16 -8.79
CA GLY A 56 16.29 -2.18 -9.21
C GLY A 56 17.63 -2.10 -8.47
N CYS A 57 18.26 -0.93 -8.46
CA CYS A 57 19.62 -0.76 -7.91
C CYS A 57 19.70 0.12 -6.65
N GLY A 58 18.59 0.74 -6.22
CA GLY A 58 18.57 1.62 -5.07
C GLY A 58 19.21 3.00 -5.28
N ARG A 59 19.64 3.32 -6.50
CA ARG A 59 20.24 4.62 -6.84
C ARG A 59 19.18 5.72 -6.83
N SER A 60 19.56 6.91 -6.37
CA SER A 60 18.76 8.12 -6.54
C SER A 60 18.77 8.54 -8.00
N VAL A 61 17.59 8.73 -8.60
CA VAL A 61 17.40 9.10 -10.01
C VAL A 61 16.47 10.29 -10.08
N SER A 62 16.86 11.32 -10.83
CA SER A 62 16.04 12.52 -11.01
C SER A 62 15.24 12.52 -12.32
N GLU A 63 15.63 11.72 -13.30
CA GLU A 63 14.97 11.67 -14.59
C GLU A 63 13.73 10.79 -14.58
N ILE A 64 12.58 11.40 -14.84
CA ILE A 64 11.28 10.75 -14.90
C ILE A 64 10.95 10.44 -16.36
N ALA A 65 10.69 9.16 -16.66
CA ALA A 65 10.25 8.74 -17.98
C ALA A 65 8.75 8.95 -18.17
N GLU A 66 7.95 8.56 -17.19
CA GLU A 66 6.50 8.71 -17.19
C GLU A 66 5.92 8.68 -15.78
N VAL A 67 4.70 9.16 -15.66
CA VAL A 67 3.91 9.07 -14.43
C VAL A 67 2.77 8.08 -14.67
N CYS A 68 2.56 7.15 -13.75
CA CYS A 68 1.46 6.20 -13.82
C CYS A 68 0.69 6.15 -12.50
N GLU A 69 -0.55 5.73 -12.56
CA GLU A 69 -1.36 5.48 -11.38
C GLU A 69 -1.44 3.99 -11.09
N ARG A 70 -1.51 3.64 -9.83
CA ARG A 70 -1.68 2.27 -9.38
C ARG A 70 -2.68 2.20 -8.24
N GLU A 71 -3.58 1.23 -8.33
CA GLU A 71 -4.55 0.94 -7.28
C GLU A 71 -3.97 -0.05 -6.28
N ILE A 72 -4.00 0.32 -5.02
CA ILE A 72 -3.43 -0.44 -3.90
C ILE A 72 -4.52 -0.64 -2.85
N ARG A 73 -4.74 -1.87 -2.45
CA ARG A 73 -5.58 -2.15 -1.30
C ARG A 73 -4.81 -1.88 -0.02
N ASP A 74 -5.41 -1.11 0.86
CA ASP A 74 -4.87 -0.77 2.17
C ASP A 74 -5.77 -1.32 3.29
N LEU A 75 -5.38 -1.10 4.53
CA LEU A 75 -6.19 -1.46 5.69
C LEU A 75 -7.58 -0.84 5.60
N PRO A 76 -8.62 -1.56 6.03
CA PRO A 76 -9.96 -1.00 6.04
C PRO A 76 -10.03 0.19 7.00
N CYS A 77 -10.81 1.19 6.63
CA CYS A 77 -11.18 2.28 7.49
C CYS A 77 -12.58 1.98 8.06
N PHE A 78 -12.63 1.51 9.29
CA PHE A 78 -13.84 0.95 9.89
C PHE A 78 -14.42 -0.19 9.01
N GLU A 79 -15.66 -0.07 8.58
CA GLU A 79 -16.34 -1.04 7.71
C GLU A 79 -16.02 -0.86 6.21
N TYR A 80 -15.31 0.23 5.85
CA TYR A 80 -15.03 0.55 4.46
C TYR A 80 -13.73 -0.11 3.97
N ARG A 81 -13.84 -0.85 2.87
CA ARG A 81 -12.66 -1.34 2.15
C ARG A 81 -11.94 -0.14 1.53
N THR A 82 -10.68 0.03 1.89
CA THR A 82 -9.89 1.16 1.43
C THR A 82 -9.03 0.79 0.23
N THR A 83 -9.17 1.56 -0.84
CA THR A 83 -8.29 1.54 -2.02
C THR A 83 -7.56 2.87 -2.10
N VAL A 84 -6.23 2.81 -2.17
CA VAL A 84 -5.37 3.97 -2.40
C VAL A 84 -4.94 3.97 -3.86
N VAL A 85 -5.20 5.04 -4.56
CA VAL A 85 -4.71 5.29 -5.92
C VAL A 85 -3.49 6.17 -5.82
N ILE A 86 -2.31 5.61 -6.08
CA ILE A 86 -1.04 6.31 -5.93
C ILE A 86 -0.47 6.70 -7.29
N GLU A 87 -0.02 7.95 -7.42
CA GLU A 87 0.86 8.39 -8.50
C GLU A 87 2.26 7.85 -8.30
N LEU A 88 2.75 7.07 -9.25
CA LEU A 88 4.08 6.48 -9.28
C LEU A 88 4.88 7.02 -10.46
N TYR A 89 6.18 7.23 -10.23
CA TYR A 89 7.11 7.62 -11.28
C TYR A 89 7.87 6.41 -11.84
N ARG A 90 7.90 6.31 -13.16
CA ARG A 90 8.87 5.44 -13.84
C ARG A 90 10.11 6.26 -14.15
N LEU A 91 11.25 5.79 -13.66
CA LEU A 91 12.53 6.49 -13.69
C LEU A 91 13.42 5.95 -14.80
N ARG A 92 14.18 6.84 -15.45
CA ARG A 92 15.29 6.46 -16.36
C ARG A 92 16.54 6.26 -15.52
N CYS A 93 16.77 5.03 -15.08
CA CYS A 93 17.99 4.69 -14.36
C CYS A 93 19.12 4.39 -15.34
N PRO A 94 20.31 5.00 -15.17
CA PRO A 94 21.46 4.70 -16.04
C PRO A 94 21.89 3.24 -16.04
N ASP A 95 21.70 2.54 -14.92
CA ASP A 95 22.15 1.16 -14.75
C ASP A 95 21.05 0.13 -15.06
N CYS A 96 19.78 0.46 -14.80
CA CYS A 96 18.67 -0.49 -14.86
C CYS A 96 17.68 -0.24 -16.02
N GLY A 97 17.84 0.87 -16.76
CA GLY A 97 16.85 1.33 -17.73
C GLY A 97 15.60 1.91 -17.05
N VAL A 98 14.45 1.81 -17.72
CA VAL A 98 13.19 2.36 -17.17
C VAL A 98 12.65 1.43 -16.10
N LYS A 99 12.63 1.89 -14.86
CA LYS A 99 12.13 1.16 -13.67
C LYS A 99 11.18 2.05 -12.87
N THR A 100 10.25 1.40 -12.19
CA THR A 100 9.39 2.10 -11.23
C THR A 100 10.21 2.56 -10.02
N GLU A 101 9.84 3.68 -9.43
CA GLU A 101 10.44 4.14 -8.18
C GLU A 101 10.17 3.16 -7.03
N LYS A 102 11.08 3.13 -6.06
CA LYS A 102 10.90 2.39 -4.82
C LYS A 102 10.04 3.20 -3.85
N VAL A 103 8.94 2.63 -3.40
CA VAL A 103 8.04 3.24 -2.41
C VAL A 103 7.96 2.32 -1.21
N ALA A 104 8.24 2.85 -0.02
CA ALA A 104 8.29 2.05 1.22
C ALA A 104 6.95 1.38 1.54
N GLN A 105 5.82 2.02 1.21
CA GLN A 105 4.48 1.48 1.42
C GLN A 105 4.10 0.36 0.44
N LEU A 106 4.89 0.15 -0.61
CA LEU A 106 4.65 -0.84 -1.67
C LEU A 106 5.82 -1.83 -1.73
N PRO A 107 5.77 -2.92 -0.95
CA PRO A 107 6.90 -3.85 -0.83
C PRO A 107 7.12 -4.70 -2.08
N SER A 108 6.10 -4.81 -2.93
CA SER A 108 6.13 -5.65 -4.13
C SER A 108 5.27 -5.05 -5.26
N LYS A 109 5.21 -5.76 -6.39
CA LYS A 109 4.28 -5.44 -7.48
C LYS A 109 2.83 -5.84 -7.18
N ALA A 110 2.58 -6.56 -6.10
CA ALA A 110 1.23 -6.92 -5.68
C ALA A 110 0.41 -5.67 -5.33
N PRO A 111 -0.92 -5.68 -5.54
CA PRO A 111 -1.77 -4.51 -5.33
C PRO A 111 -2.16 -4.33 -3.85
N PHE A 112 -1.20 -4.48 -2.95
CA PHE A 112 -1.39 -4.40 -1.50
C PHE A 112 -0.35 -3.49 -0.87
N SER A 113 -0.76 -2.68 0.12
CA SER A 113 0.18 -1.90 0.93
C SER A 113 0.96 -2.82 1.87
N LYS A 114 2.14 -2.38 2.29
CA LYS A 114 2.96 -3.12 3.27
C LYS A 114 2.17 -3.43 4.53
N ARG A 115 1.52 -2.44 5.13
CA ARG A 115 0.76 -2.63 6.37
C ARG A 115 -0.45 -3.56 6.21
N PHE A 116 -1.06 -3.62 5.00
CA PHE A 116 -2.11 -4.59 4.71
C PHE A 116 -1.54 -6.01 4.65
N GLU A 117 -0.41 -6.20 3.98
CA GLU A 117 0.28 -7.50 3.95
C GLU A 117 0.75 -7.93 5.35
N ASP A 118 1.28 -7.01 6.15
CA ASP A 118 1.68 -7.28 7.54
C ASP A 118 0.48 -7.74 8.38
N ALA A 119 -0.66 -7.05 8.29
CA ALA A 119 -1.88 -7.43 9.01
C ALA A 119 -2.44 -8.81 8.58
N VAL A 120 -2.37 -9.12 7.29
CA VAL A 120 -2.77 -10.45 6.77
C VAL A 120 -1.81 -11.54 7.26
N GLY A 121 -0.51 -11.26 7.25
CA GLY A 121 0.52 -12.19 7.76
C GLY A 121 0.36 -12.45 9.27
N GLU A 122 0.18 -11.43 10.07
CA GLU A 122 -0.11 -11.55 11.51
C GLU A 122 -1.36 -12.38 11.78
N ALA A 123 -2.43 -12.17 11.01
CA ALA A 123 -3.64 -12.99 11.12
C ALA A 123 -3.36 -14.46 10.76
N GLY A 124 -2.46 -14.70 9.81
CA GLY A 124 -2.01 -16.04 9.39
C GLY A 124 -1.24 -16.80 10.47
N GLU A 125 -0.59 -16.11 11.41
CA GLU A 125 0.11 -16.75 12.52
C GLU A 125 -0.83 -17.56 13.45
N SER A 126 -2.10 -17.17 13.53
CA SER A 126 -3.08 -17.77 14.43
C SER A 126 -4.27 -18.44 13.73
N ALA A 127 -4.37 -18.32 12.41
CA ALA A 127 -5.52 -18.83 11.65
C ALA A 127 -5.12 -19.40 10.29
N ALA A 128 -5.86 -20.45 9.86
CA ALA A 128 -5.65 -21.02 8.54
C ALA A 128 -5.92 -20.00 7.42
N ALA A 129 -5.15 -20.07 6.33
CA ALA A 129 -5.25 -19.16 5.20
C ALA A 129 -6.67 -19.01 4.62
N ARG A 130 -7.47 -20.07 4.62
CA ARG A 130 -8.88 -20.02 4.20
C ARG A 130 -9.74 -19.13 5.09
N ARG A 131 -9.48 -19.13 6.40
CA ARG A 131 -10.22 -18.31 7.36
C ARG A 131 -9.85 -16.84 7.20
N VAL A 132 -8.56 -16.56 7.11
CA VAL A 132 -8.06 -15.20 6.85
C VAL A 132 -8.61 -14.69 5.52
N ALA A 133 -8.57 -15.49 4.46
CA ALA A 133 -9.08 -15.15 3.14
C ALA A 133 -10.56 -14.74 3.18
N LYS A 134 -11.39 -15.45 3.93
CA LYS A 134 -12.80 -15.12 4.13
C LYS A 134 -12.97 -13.78 4.86
N GLN A 135 -12.15 -13.52 5.88
CA GLN A 135 -12.21 -12.28 6.66
C GLN A 135 -11.83 -11.06 5.82
N VAL A 136 -10.78 -11.17 5.01
CA VAL A 136 -10.29 -10.05 4.20
C VAL A 136 -10.90 -9.99 2.79
N GLY A 137 -11.72 -10.98 2.41
CA GLY A 137 -12.37 -11.04 1.09
C GLY A 137 -11.35 -11.23 -0.05
N LEU A 138 -10.39 -12.13 0.14
CA LEU A 138 -9.39 -12.52 -0.87
C LEU A 138 -9.45 -14.02 -1.15
N ALA A 139 -8.83 -14.46 -2.25
CA ALA A 139 -8.61 -15.88 -2.49
C ALA A 139 -7.58 -16.45 -1.51
N ALA A 140 -7.73 -17.70 -1.08
CA ALA A 140 -6.78 -18.34 -0.17
C ALA A 140 -5.36 -18.45 -0.74
N SER A 141 -5.23 -18.58 -2.06
CA SER A 141 -3.93 -18.55 -2.76
C SER A 141 -3.24 -17.19 -2.63
N THR A 142 -4.00 -16.10 -2.72
CA THR A 142 -3.50 -14.74 -2.52
C THR A 142 -3.01 -14.54 -1.08
N VAL A 143 -3.79 -15.00 -0.10
CA VAL A 143 -3.39 -14.94 1.32
C VAL A 143 -2.10 -15.71 1.56
N ARG A 144 -1.95 -16.91 0.99
CA ARG A 144 -0.69 -17.69 1.10
C ARG A 144 0.51 -16.96 0.50
N SER A 145 0.31 -16.28 -0.63
CA SER A 145 1.38 -15.49 -1.26
C SER A 145 1.79 -14.29 -0.40
N ILE A 146 0.83 -13.65 0.26
CA ILE A 146 1.09 -12.55 1.20
C ILE A 146 1.83 -13.10 2.44
N ASP A 147 1.36 -14.19 2.99
CA ASP A 147 1.94 -14.84 4.16
C ASP A 147 3.40 -15.25 3.92
N LEU A 148 3.69 -15.80 2.74
CA LEU A 148 5.07 -16.14 2.36
C LEU A 148 5.98 -14.90 2.36
N ARG A 149 5.56 -13.80 1.74
CA ARG A 149 6.35 -12.54 1.74
C ARG A 149 6.52 -11.95 3.14
N TYR A 150 5.49 -12.04 3.97
CA TYR A 150 5.53 -11.61 5.36
C TYR A 150 6.57 -12.42 6.17
N LEU A 151 6.56 -13.74 6.04
CA LEU A 151 7.52 -14.62 6.72
C LEU A 151 8.95 -14.43 6.21
N GLU A 152 9.15 -14.25 4.91
CA GLU A 152 10.45 -13.93 4.33
C GLU A 152 10.99 -12.60 4.86
N GLY A 153 10.14 -11.57 4.96
CA GLY A 153 10.49 -10.27 5.55
C GLY A 153 10.93 -10.41 7.02
N ARG A 154 10.17 -11.15 7.81
CA ARG A 154 10.50 -11.41 9.21
C ARG A 154 11.78 -12.23 9.39
N ALA A 155 11.99 -13.23 8.56
CA ALA A 155 13.21 -14.02 8.58
C ALA A 155 14.46 -13.17 8.28
N ALA A 156 14.35 -12.23 7.36
CA ALA A 156 15.42 -11.28 7.05
C ALA A 156 15.73 -10.34 8.23
N GLU A 157 14.71 -9.85 8.93
CA GLU A 157 14.87 -9.02 10.14
C GLU A 157 15.57 -9.75 11.29
N ILE A 158 15.30 -11.05 11.46
CA ILE A 158 15.90 -11.91 12.53
C ILE A 158 17.30 -12.41 12.13
N GLY A 159 17.72 -12.20 10.88
CA GLY A 159 19.04 -12.65 10.41
C GLY A 159 19.12 -14.14 10.09
N TRP A 160 18.01 -14.83 9.93
CA TRP A 160 17.97 -16.25 9.58
C TRP A 160 18.35 -16.55 8.12
N GLY A 161 18.62 -15.53 7.32
CA GLY A 161 19.03 -15.67 5.91
C GLY A 161 20.49 -16.00 5.65
N ASN A 162 21.34 -16.13 6.67
CA ASN A 162 22.80 -16.31 6.53
C ASN A 162 23.30 -17.73 6.90
N TRP A 163 22.50 -18.76 6.71
CA TRP A 163 22.96 -20.14 6.84
C TRP A 163 23.21 -20.73 5.43
N ALA A 164 24.25 -20.25 4.80
CA ALA A 164 24.84 -20.88 3.63
C ALA A 164 26.32 -21.09 3.86
#